data_c28343be25e204c8f02a1523037f49bd
#
_entry.id   c28343be25e204c8f02a1523037f49bd
#
_cell.length_a   1.000
_cell.length_b   1.000
_cell.length_c   1.000
_cell.angle_alpha   90.00
_cell.angle_beta   90.00
_cell.angle_gamma   90.00
#
_symmetry.space_group_name_H-M   'P 1'
#
loop_
_entity.id
_entity.type
_entity.pdbx_description
1 polymer ?
#
loop_
_entity_poly.entity_id
_entity_poly.type
_entity_poly.pdbx_seq_one_letter_code
_entity_poly.pdbx_strand_id
1 'polypeptide(L)'
;MPYPRDEVKATVDRYHDLRKRIDEGLEPDAFGALAGFYTEDAVYVDGAWGRLEGRETIARWLVDSMVGMEDWKFPVEFTAIEGDDVVVKWTQMMPRTRPDGTPYRQSGYSRMIYAGNGQFSYEEDTYNMAHVLEDVEASGWEPTRPMNYPPAHPDRNFDIPPGARR
;
A
#
# COMPACT_ATOMS: atom_id res chain seq x y z
N MET A 1 -15.38 -21.42 -5.24
CA MET A 1 -14.34 -22.08 -4.43
C MET A 1 -13.12 -21.18 -4.40
N PRO A 2 -12.40 -21.09 -3.27
CA PRO A 2 -11.19 -20.28 -3.21
C PRO A 2 -10.13 -20.79 -4.20
N TYR A 3 -9.24 -19.90 -4.61
CA TYR A 3 -8.10 -20.26 -5.47
C TYR A 3 -7.08 -21.12 -4.73
N PRO A 4 -6.25 -21.90 -5.44
CA PRO A 4 -5.17 -22.66 -4.81
C PRO A 4 -4.24 -21.73 -4.01
N ARG A 5 -3.96 -22.11 -2.76
CA ARG A 5 -3.11 -21.33 -1.87
C ARG A 5 -1.75 -20.96 -2.47
N ASP A 6 -1.15 -21.91 -3.22
CA ASP A 6 0.17 -21.68 -3.84
C ASP A 6 0.11 -20.64 -4.96
N GLU A 7 -1.02 -20.53 -5.68
CA GLU A 7 -1.26 -19.51 -6.70
C GLU A 7 -1.36 -18.13 -6.04
N VAL A 8 -2.16 -18.03 -4.97
CA VAL A 8 -2.28 -16.77 -4.19
C VAL A 8 -0.92 -16.37 -3.65
N LYS A 9 -0.21 -17.30 -3.01
CA LYS A 9 1.13 -17.05 -2.45
C LYS A 9 2.12 -16.59 -3.49
N ALA A 10 2.17 -17.24 -4.65
CA ALA A 10 3.09 -16.85 -5.73
C ALA A 10 2.82 -15.41 -6.23
N THR A 11 1.57 -14.97 -6.23
CA THR A 11 1.22 -13.60 -6.60
C THR A 11 1.67 -12.61 -5.52
N VAL A 12 1.40 -12.92 -4.26
CA VAL A 12 1.84 -12.11 -3.11
C VAL A 12 3.36 -11.97 -3.09
N ASP A 13 4.10 -13.07 -3.31
CA ASP A 13 5.56 -13.04 -3.35
C ASP A 13 6.07 -12.10 -4.45
N ARG A 14 5.52 -12.17 -5.68
CA ARG A 14 5.89 -11.23 -6.78
C ARG A 14 5.56 -9.78 -6.45
N TYR A 15 4.41 -9.53 -5.82
CA TYR A 15 4.03 -8.18 -5.38
C TYR A 15 5.02 -7.64 -4.35
N HIS A 16 5.39 -8.43 -3.35
CA HIS A 16 6.37 -8.05 -2.34
C HIS A 16 7.78 -7.87 -2.91
N ASP A 17 8.20 -8.71 -3.84
CA ASP A 17 9.49 -8.57 -4.52
C ASP A 17 9.58 -7.23 -5.27
N LEU A 18 8.51 -6.83 -5.98
CA LEU A 18 8.48 -5.53 -6.63
C LEU A 18 8.51 -4.39 -5.60
N ARG A 19 7.72 -4.47 -4.52
CA ARG A 19 7.74 -3.48 -3.43
C ARG A 19 9.13 -3.33 -2.83
N LYS A 20 9.79 -4.43 -2.54
CA LYS A 20 11.17 -4.41 -2.00
C LYS A 20 12.14 -3.74 -2.95
N ARG A 21 12.08 -4.03 -4.24
CA ARG A 21 12.95 -3.40 -5.25
C ARG A 21 12.71 -1.90 -5.36
N ILE A 22 11.45 -1.45 -5.22
CA ILE A 22 11.11 -0.02 -5.16
C ILE A 22 11.76 0.62 -3.92
N ASP A 23 11.62 0.01 -2.74
CA ASP A 23 12.21 0.50 -1.50
C ASP A 23 13.75 0.54 -1.55
N GLU A 24 14.36 -0.32 -2.33
CA GLU A 24 15.80 -0.35 -2.60
C GLU A 24 16.26 0.63 -3.70
N GLY A 25 15.31 1.32 -4.35
CA GLY A 25 15.58 2.28 -5.42
C GLY A 25 15.99 1.66 -6.74
N LEU A 26 15.75 0.35 -6.94
CA LEU A 26 16.11 -0.38 -8.15
C LEU A 26 15.14 -0.17 -9.31
N GLU A 27 13.95 0.32 -9.01
CA GLU A 27 12.86 0.57 -9.97
C GLU A 27 12.31 1.99 -9.74
N PRO A 28 13.02 3.04 -10.19
CA PRO A 28 12.52 4.42 -10.08
C PRO A 28 11.17 4.53 -10.82
N ASP A 29 10.23 5.23 -10.21
CA ASP A 29 8.86 5.42 -10.71
C ASP A 29 7.99 4.14 -10.80
N ALA A 30 8.45 3.02 -10.20
CA ALA A 30 7.79 1.73 -10.31
C ALA A 30 6.55 1.56 -9.40
N PHE A 31 6.19 2.53 -8.56
CA PHE A 31 4.93 2.44 -7.80
C PHE A 31 3.74 2.24 -8.73
N GLY A 32 3.71 2.91 -9.89
CA GLY A 32 2.70 2.71 -10.92
C GLY A 32 2.66 1.27 -11.48
N ALA A 33 3.79 0.57 -11.51
CA ALA A 33 3.87 -0.82 -11.97
C ALA A 33 3.14 -1.79 -11.05
N LEU A 34 2.96 -1.45 -9.76
CA LEU A 34 2.13 -2.24 -8.83
C LEU A 34 0.69 -2.35 -9.30
N ALA A 35 0.20 -1.39 -10.08
CA ALA A 35 -1.15 -1.44 -10.65
C ALA A 35 -1.40 -2.66 -11.54
N GLY A 36 -0.36 -3.27 -12.10
CA GLY A 36 -0.46 -4.54 -12.85
C GLY A 36 -0.98 -5.71 -12.02
N PHE A 37 -0.88 -5.63 -10.70
CA PHE A 37 -1.42 -6.62 -9.78
C PHE A 37 -2.91 -6.43 -9.46
N TYR A 38 -3.60 -5.44 -10.05
CA TYR A 38 -5.02 -5.23 -9.82
C TYR A 38 -5.84 -5.53 -11.06
N THR A 39 -7.07 -6.02 -10.85
CA THR A 39 -8.04 -6.17 -11.94
C THR A 39 -8.46 -4.80 -12.49
N GLU A 40 -9.03 -4.77 -13.71
CA GLU A 40 -9.46 -3.50 -14.34
C GLU A 40 -10.48 -2.73 -13.49
N ASP A 41 -11.34 -3.47 -12.80
CA ASP A 41 -12.43 -2.98 -11.94
C ASP A 41 -12.07 -2.99 -10.45
N ALA A 42 -10.79 -3.12 -10.10
CA ALA A 42 -10.34 -3.20 -8.72
C ALA A 42 -10.71 -1.96 -7.90
N VAL A 43 -10.89 -2.17 -6.61
CA VAL A 43 -11.10 -1.11 -5.62
C VAL A 43 -9.94 -1.11 -4.64
N TYR A 44 -9.38 0.08 -4.40
CA TYR A 44 -8.37 0.31 -3.38
C TYR A 44 -8.91 1.34 -2.38
N VAL A 45 -8.80 1.06 -1.09
CA VAL A 45 -9.20 1.98 -0.03
C VAL A 45 -7.99 2.30 0.83
N ASP A 46 -7.50 3.53 0.73
CA ASP A 46 -6.39 4.01 1.54
C ASP A 46 -6.88 4.74 2.79
N GLY A 47 -6.17 4.60 3.90
CA GLY A 47 -6.55 5.18 5.19
C GLY A 47 -6.64 6.72 5.19
N ALA A 48 -5.89 7.41 4.33
CA ALA A 48 -5.90 8.87 4.21
C ALA A 48 -6.56 9.36 2.92
N TRP A 49 -6.34 8.67 1.80
CA TRP A 49 -6.83 9.08 0.48
C TRP A 49 -8.25 8.60 0.19
N GLY A 50 -8.72 7.56 0.89
CA GLY A 50 -10.05 6.99 0.72
C GLY A 50 -10.14 6.02 -0.44
N ARG A 51 -11.35 5.87 -1.00
CA ARG A 51 -11.72 4.89 -2.02
C ARG A 51 -11.32 5.33 -3.42
N LEU A 52 -10.65 4.43 -4.11
CA LEU A 52 -10.18 4.57 -5.48
C LEU A 52 -10.73 3.41 -6.31
N GLU A 53 -11.34 3.69 -7.44
CA GLU A 53 -11.98 2.68 -8.28
C GLU A 53 -11.34 2.63 -9.66
N GLY A 54 -11.02 1.40 -10.09
CA GLY A 54 -10.40 1.09 -11.37
C GLY A 54 -8.87 1.17 -11.36
N ARG A 55 -8.26 0.19 -12.03
CA ARG A 55 -6.79 0.05 -12.12
C ARG A 55 -6.07 1.31 -12.58
N GLU A 56 -6.61 2.05 -13.55
CA GLU A 56 -5.98 3.29 -14.02
C GLU A 56 -5.97 4.39 -12.96
N THR A 57 -7.04 4.51 -12.18
CA THR A 57 -7.12 5.44 -11.06
C THR A 57 -6.12 5.06 -9.97
N ILE A 58 -6.05 3.77 -9.64
CA ILE A 58 -5.09 3.22 -8.69
C ILE A 58 -3.66 3.49 -9.17
N ALA A 59 -3.36 3.26 -10.45
CA ALA A 59 -2.03 3.47 -11.02
C ALA A 59 -1.56 4.93 -10.88
N ARG A 60 -2.42 5.89 -11.19
CA ARG A 60 -2.10 7.32 -11.03
C ARG A 60 -1.87 7.67 -9.57
N TRP A 61 -2.78 7.23 -8.69
CA TRP A 61 -2.67 7.49 -7.27
C TRP A 61 -1.40 6.87 -6.63
N LEU A 62 -1.03 5.66 -6.99
CA LEU A 62 0.19 5.01 -6.51
C LEU A 62 1.45 5.85 -6.79
N VAL A 63 1.49 6.54 -7.92
CA VAL A 63 2.58 7.48 -8.25
C VAL A 63 2.41 8.80 -7.50
N ASP A 64 1.23 9.41 -7.60
CA ASP A 64 0.97 10.76 -7.10
C ASP A 64 1.07 10.86 -5.58
N SER A 65 0.64 9.81 -4.85
CA SER A 65 0.68 9.76 -3.39
C SER A 65 2.10 9.65 -2.82
N MET A 66 3.04 9.16 -3.62
CA MET A 66 4.44 8.99 -3.22
C MET A 66 5.34 10.17 -3.57
N VAL A 67 4.83 11.15 -4.32
CA VAL A 67 5.59 12.38 -4.66
C VAL A 67 6.00 13.11 -3.38
N GLY A 68 7.31 13.33 -3.22
CA GLY A 68 7.90 13.96 -2.04
C GLY A 68 8.22 13.01 -0.89
N MET A 69 7.80 11.73 -0.99
CA MET A 69 8.03 10.67 0.01
C MET A 69 9.00 9.58 -0.51
N GLU A 70 9.82 9.90 -1.49
CA GLU A 70 10.71 8.94 -2.15
C GLU A 70 11.77 8.33 -1.21
N ASP A 71 12.02 8.96 -0.07
CA ASP A 71 12.94 8.50 0.97
C ASP A 71 12.28 7.63 2.05
N TRP A 72 10.96 7.43 1.98
CA TRP A 72 10.25 6.51 2.86
C TRP A 72 10.34 5.09 2.34
N LYS A 73 10.24 4.10 3.26
CA LYS A 73 10.24 2.67 2.94
C LYS A 73 9.08 1.96 3.61
N PHE A 74 8.66 0.85 3.02
CA PHE A 74 7.47 0.10 3.47
C PHE A 74 7.79 -1.41 3.58
N PRO A 75 8.75 -1.81 4.44
CA PRO A 75 9.08 -3.21 4.60
C PRO A 75 7.91 -4.03 5.13
N VAL A 76 7.74 -5.23 4.56
CA VAL A 76 6.74 -6.22 4.98
C VAL A 76 7.30 -7.05 6.12
N GLU A 77 6.52 -7.23 7.18
CA GLU A 77 6.90 -8.03 8.34
C GLU A 77 6.38 -9.46 8.25
N PHE A 78 5.11 -9.63 7.88
CA PHE A 78 4.53 -10.95 7.62
C PHE A 78 3.30 -10.86 6.72
N THR A 79 2.89 -12.03 6.21
CA THR A 79 1.68 -12.20 5.40
C THR A 79 0.91 -13.41 5.89
N ALA A 80 -0.41 -13.27 6.02
CA ALA A 80 -1.34 -14.35 6.28
C ALA A 80 -2.28 -14.51 5.08
N ILE A 81 -2.56 -15.77 4.71
CA ILE A 81 -3.44 -16.11 3.59
C ILE A 81 -4.52 -17.06 4.11
N GLU A 82 -5.78 -16.67 3.96
CA GLU A 82 -6.96 -17.46 4.28
C GLU A 82 -7.93 -17.47 3.08
N GLY A 83 -7.95 -18.57 2.35
CA GLY A 83 -8.66 -18.64 1.06
C GLY A 83 -8.11 -17.61 0.09
N ASP A 84 -8.99 -16.73 -0.39
CA ASP A 84 -8.62 -15.65 -1.31
C ASP A 84 -8.24 -14.34 -0.59
N ASP A 85 -8.43 -14.29 0.72
CA ASP A 85 -8.03 -13.15 1.54
C ASP A 85 -6.54 -13.22 1.90
N VAL A 86 -5.88 -12.08 1.74
CA VAL A 86 -4.48 -11.90 2.10
C VAL A 86 -4.39 -10.73 3.08
N VAL A 87 -3.74 -10.92 4.21
CA VAL A 87 -3.43 -9.85 5.15
C VAL A 87 -1.92 -9.66 5.21
N VAL A 88 -1.49 -8.44 4.98
CA VAL A 88 -0.08 -8.06 5.01
C VAL A 88 0.14 -7.08 6.15
N LYS A 89 1.08 -7.39 7.04
CA LYS A 89 1.60 -6.45 8.03
C LYS A 89 2.85 -5.79 7.47
N TRP A 90 2.85 -4.48 7.41
CA TRP A 90 3.99 -3.67 6.97
C TRP A 90 4.31 -2.55 7.95
N THR A 91 5.49 -1.98 7.80
CA THR A 91 5.93 -0.81 8.56
C THR A 91 6.13 0.35 7.60
N GLN A 92 5.59 1.49 7.94
CA GLN A 92 5.87 2.77 7.28
C GLN A 92 7.11 3.38 7.95
N MET A 93 8.24 3.35 7.28
CA MET A 93 9.55 3.72 7.86
C MET A 93 10.04 5.04 7.28
N MET A 94 10.19 6.02 8.15
CA MET A 94 10.71 7.34 7.81
C MET A 94 12.26 7.33 7.75
N PRO A 95 12.88 8.23 6.98
CA PRO A 95 14.34 8.32 6.84
C PRO A 95 14.99 9.10 8.02
N ARG A 96 14.37 9.11 9.18
CA ARG A 96 14.81 9.83 10.37
C ARG A 96 14.85 8.90 11.58
N THR A 97 15.76 9.21 12.51
CA THR A 97 15.89 8.48 13.78
C THR A 97 15.64 9.41 14.97
N ARG A 98 15.13 8.83 16.04
CA ARG A 98 14.98 9.50 17.33
C ARG A 98 16.36 9.72 17.98
N PRO A 99 16.47 10.55 19.02
CA PRO A 99 17.74 10.75 19.73
C PRO A 99 18.35 9.48 20.33
N ASP A 100 17.54 8.47 20.61
CA ASP A 100 17.99 7.15 21.09
C ASP A 100 18.46 6.21 19.95
N GLY A 101 18.44 6.66 18.70
CA GLY A 101 18.84 5.90 17.52
C GLY A 101 17.73 5.02 16.93
N THR A 102 16.54 4.95 17.53
CA THR A 102 15.42 4.20 16.96
C THR A 102 14.78 4.96 15.80
N PRO A 103 14.32 4.27 14.72
CA PRO A 103 13.70 4.93 13.60
C PRO A 103 12.28 5.43 13.96
N TYR A 104 11.87 6.54 13.36
CA TYR A 104 10.45 6.91 13.30
C TYR A 104 9.74 5.96 12.36
N ARG A 105 8.72 5.29 12.85
CA ARG A 105 7.97 4.28 12.08
C ARG A 105 6.54 4.12 12.59
N GLN A 106 5.64 3.78 11.68
CA GLN A 106 4.25 3.51 12.00
C GLN A 106 3.84 2.13 11.48
N SER A 107 2.88 1.53 12.17
CA SER A 107 2.31 0.23 11.85
C SER A 107 1.22 0.36 10.80
N GLY A 108 1.21 -0.52 9.79
CA GLY A 108 0.16 -0.62 8.79
C GLY A 108 -0.21 -2.06 8.47
N TYR A 109 -1.42 -2.21 7.97
CA TYR A 109 -1.97 -3.48 7.49
C TYR A 109 -2.70 -3.24 6.18
N SER A 110 -2.50 -4.15 5.24
CA SER A 110 -3.32 -4.26 4.03
C SER A 110 -4.16 -5.53 4.10
N ARG A 111 -5.43 -5.44 3.69
CA ARG A 111 -6.25 -6.60 3.35
C ARG A 111 -6.47 -6.60 1.85
N MET A 112 -6.13 -7.71 1.20
CA MET A 112 -6.28 -7.87 -0.24
C MET A 112 -7.18 -9.06 -0.55
N ILE A 113 -7.92 -9.01 -1.67
CA ILE A 113 -8.71 -10.14 -2.17
C ILE A 113 -8.15 -10.57 -3.52
N TYR A 114 -7.67 -11.80 -3.58
CA TYR A 114 -7.18 -12.42 -4.81
C TYR A 114 -8.32 -12.77 -5.75
N ALA A 115 -8.18 -12.45 -7.02
CA ALA A 115 -9.22 -12.62 -8.05
C ALA A 115 -8.80 -13.52 -9.23
N GLY A 116 -7.67 -14.25 -9.07
CA GLY A 116 -7.12 -15.08 -10.14
C GLY A 116 -6.17 -14.33 -11.06
N ASN A 117 -5.51 -15.08 -11.94
CA ASN A 117 -4.60 -14.55 -12.97
C ASN A 117 -3.48 -13.63 -12.43
N GLY A 118 -3.07 -13.84 -11.18
CA GLY A 118 -2.04 -13.01 -10.55
C GLY A 118 -2.50 -11.61 -10.18
N GLN A 119 -3.78 -11.40 -9.94
CA GLN A 119 -4.36 -10.08 -9.66
C GLN A 119 -5.25 -10.07 -8.42
N PHE A 120 -5.36 -8.90 -7.81
CA PHE A 120 -6.25 -8.58 -6.71
C PHE A 120 -7.40 -7.71 -7.21
N SER A 121 -8.60 -7.95 -6.71
CA SER A 121 -9.81 -7.16 -7.02
C SER A 121 -10.12 -6.09 -5.96
N TYR A 122 -9.50 -6.21 -4.79
CA TYR A 122 -9.71 -5.33 -3.66
C TYR A 122 -8.44 -5.21 -2.81
N GLU A 123 -8.17 -4.01 -2.33
CA GLU A 123 -7.21 -3.77 -1.24
C GLU A 123 -7.73 -2.68 -0.32
N GLU A 124 -7.47 -2.83 0.97
CA GLU A 124 -7.77 -1.87 2.02
C GLU A 124 -6.55 -1.71 2.92
N ASP A 125 -6.05 -0.48 3.03
CA ASP A 125 -4.94 -0.13 3.92
C ASP A 125 -5.47 0.50 5.19
N THR A 126 -4.96 0.02 6.32
CA THR A 126 -5.25 0.56 7.63
C THR A 126 -3.97 0.97 8.35
N TYR A 127 -3.88 2.24 8.72
CA TYR A 127 -2.81 2.81 9.53
C TYR A 127 -3.34 4.02 10.31
N ASN A 128 -2.61 4.45 11.33
CA ASN A 128 -3.04 5.58 12.15
C ASN A 128 -2.39 6.89 11.64
N MET A 129 -3.18 7.69 10.94
CA MET A 129 -2.70 8.96 10.37
C MET A 129 -2.30 9.98 11.44
N ALA A 130 -2.87 9.92 12.65
CA ALA A 130 -2.44 10.78 13.75
C ALA A 130 -0.98 10.49 14.14
N HIS A 131 -0.61 9.21 14.24
CA HIS A 131 0.78 8.81 14.52
C HIS A 131 1.75 9.23 13.41
N VAL A 132 1.31 9.18 12.15
CA VAL A 132 2.12 9.66 11.01
C VAL A 132 2.41 11.15 11.16
N LEU A 133 1.39 11.96 11.44
CA LEU A 133 1.54 13.41 11.57
C LEU A 133 2.38 13.80 12.79
N GLU A 134 2.20 13.12 13.93
CA GLU A 134 3.02 13.32 15.13
C GLU A 134 4.50 13.02 14.87
N ASP A 135 4.80 11.92 14.19
CA ASP A 135 6.17 11.53 13.88
C ASP A 135 6.79 12.43 12.80
N VAL A 136 6.04 12.91 11.82
CA VAL A 136 6.49 13.92 10.84
C VAL A 136 6.92 15.19 11.57
N GLU A 137 6.08 15.71 12.47
CA GLU A 137 6.39 16.91 13.27
C GLU A 137 7.60 16.68 14.18
N ALA A 138 7.60 15.59 14.94
CA ALA A 138 8.66 15.29 15.91
C ALA A 138 10.02 15.02 15.26
N SER A 139 10.04 14.43 14.06
CA SER A 139 11.27 14.11 13.33
C SER A 139 11.90 15.31 12.61
N GLY A 140 11.12 16.35 12.34
CA GLY A 140 11.52 17.46 11.48
C GLY A 140 11.77 17.00 10.02
N TRP A 141 11.11 15.92 9.60
CA TRP A 141 11.19 15.48 8.21
C TRP A 141 10.50 16.48 7.29
N GLU A 142 11.11 16.75 6.16
CA GLU A 142 10.55 17.58 5.10
C GLU A 142 10.50 16.77 3.80
N PRO A 143 9.45 16.95 2.97
CA PRO A 143 9.36 16.28 1.68
C PRO A 143 10.57 16.55 0.79
N THR A 144 11.00 15.55 0.02
CA THR A 144 12.12 15.67 -0.93
C THR A 144 11.84 16.68 -2.06
N ARG A 145 10.55 16.91 -2.32
CA ARG A 145 9.98 17.91 -3.25
C ARG A 145 8.53 18.20 -2.87
N PRO A 146 7.88 19.23 -3.44
CA PRO A 146 6.47 19.50 -3.16
C PRO A 146 5.60 18.26 -3.36
N MET A 147 4.89 17.85 -2.32
CA MET A 147 4.08 16.64 -2.29
C MET A 147 2.59 16.91 -2.54
N ASN A 148 1.87 15.89 -2.95
CA ASN A 148 0.41 15.89 -2.96
C ASN A 148 -0.12 15.51 -1.57
N TYR A 149 -1.29 16.05 -1.23
CA TYR A 149 -1.94 15.77 0.04
C TYR A 149 -3.27 15.04 -0.16
N PRO A 150 -3.65 14.17 0.79
CA PRO A 150 -4.96 13.55 0.78
C PRO A 150 -6.09 14.61 0.78
N PRO A 151 -7.26 14.28 0.20
CA PRO A 151 -8.42 15.17 0.27
C PRO A 151 -8.87 15.38 1.72
N ALA A 152 -9.41 16.56 2.02
CA ALA A 152 -9.90 16.87 3.38
C ALA A 152 -11.07 15.96 3.80
N HIS A 153 -11.86 15.49 2.85
CA HIS A 153 -13.01 14.62 3.06
C HIS A 153 -12.96 13.43 2.09
N PRO A 154 -12.08 12.43 2.36
CA PRO A 154 -11.97 11.23 1.51
C PRO A 154 -13.24 10.38 1.59
N ASP A 155 -13.55 9.68 0.51
CA ASP A 155 -14.56 8.61 0.55
C ASP A 155 -14.03 7.45 1.40
N ARG A 156 -14.64 7.23 2.57
CA ARG A 156 -14.24 6.18 3.53
C ARG A 156 -15.02 4.89 3.37
N ASN A 157 -15.72 4.72 2.26
CA ASN A 157 -16.43 3.48 1.99
C ASN A 157 -15.44 2.35 1.72
N PHE A 158 -15.36 1.39 2.66
CA PHE A 158 -14.53 0.19 2.56
C PHE A 158 -15.34 -1.07 2.16
N ASP A 159 -16.56 -0.93 1.69
CA ASP A 159 -17.35 -2.06 1.24
C ASP A 159 -16.65 -2.77 0.09
N ILE A 160 -16.54 -4.09 0.23
CA ILE A 160 -16.03 -4.95 -0.84
C ILE A 160 -17.04 -4.94 -1.99
N PRO A 161 -16.64 -4.58 -3.21
CA PRO A 161 -17.56 -4.50 -4.32
C PRO A 161 -18.15 -5.88 -4.67
N PRO A 162 -19.40 -5.92 -5.15
CA PRO A 162 -19.98 -7.15 -5.69
C PRO A 162 -19.08 -7.71 -6.81
N GLY A 163 -18.76 -9.01 -6.74
CA GLY A 163 -17.92 -9.67 -7.72
C GLY A 163 -16.41 -9.56 -7.46
N ALA A 164 -15.95 -8.91 -6.41
CA ALA A 164 -14.55 -8.93 -6.00
C ALA A 164 -14.07 -10.35 -5.66
N ARG A 165 -14.94 -11.17 -5.14
CA ARG A 165 -14.74 -12.63 -4.97
C ARG A 165 -15.29 -13.34 -6.20
N ARG A 166 -14.43 -13.79 -7.06
CA ARG A 166 -14.78 -14.42 -8.36
C ARG A 166 -14.75 -15.94 -8.29
#